data_3320b0ccfab6afdf4faea1507802a140
#
_entry.id   3320b0ccfab6afdf4faea1507802a140
#
_cell.length_a   1.000
_cell.length_b   1.000
_cell.length_c   1.000
_cell.angle_alpha   90.00
_cell.angle_beta   90.00
_cell.angle_gamma   90.00
#
_symmetry.space_group_name_H-M   'P 1'
#
loop_
_entity.id
_entity.type
_entity.pdbx_description
1 polymer ?
#
loop_
_entity_poly.entity_id
_entity_poly.type
_entity_poly.pdbx_seq_one_letter_code
_entity_poly.pdbx_strand_id
1 'polypeptide(L)'
;MTASAHPSANRVIGLADASSPTGATSPHVIGSVVPLNTLFEKLEGAHAGIRLYGIAPPKLATEPERLRAIAAQQMARVRALAPDGLVVYDIQDEPGRTGQARPFPFLPTVDPEKYAHGDLAELALPKIVYRSVGAQPREAFSSWLRAVATAPERQLSVFVGAPSRRSRGPGLSLLEAYAEAGAVPNLLFGGIAIAERHAEKEDEHARMLTKQSRGCRFFITQSVYDAASTKSLLSDYALSLQAHGRSPAPVVLTFSPCGSVRTLEFMKWLGISFPRWLENELRNSPDTLERSIDLCDSVFADVHQYAREKQLPIGINVESVSIRKAEIDASVELYTRLSARLDA
;
A
#
# COMPACT_ATOMS: atom_id res chain seq x y z
N MET A 1 -18.86 40.79 -56.03
CA MET A 1 -19.64 41.98 -55.68
C MET A 1 -19.32 42.27 -54.22
N THR A 2 -18.47 43.19 -54.08
CA THR A 2 -18.51 44.53 -53.43
C THR A 2 -18.52 44.41 -51.91
N ALA A 3 -17.44 44.65 -51.25
CA ALA A 3 -16.77 45.89 -50.88
C ALA A 3 -17.25 46.42 -49.53
N SER A 4 -16.29 46.60 -48.65
CA SER A 4 -15.73 47.86 -48.13
C SER A 4 -16.40 48.28 -46.81
N ALA A 5 -15.82 48.85 -45.78
CA ALA A 5 -14.55 49.51 -45.54
C ALA A 5 -14.39 49.79 -44.04
N HIS A 6 -13.16 49.98 -43.57
CA HIS A 6 -12.73 50.73 -42.39
C HIS A 6 -13.12 52.25 -42.50
N PRO A 7 -12.92 53.14 -41.47
CA PRO A 7 -11.65 53.35 -40.73
C PRO A 7 -11.72 53.92 -39.28
N SER A 8 -10.59 53.86 -38.59
CA SER A 8 -9.71 54.90 -37.93
C SER A 8 -10.29 55.71 -36.75
N ALA A 9 -9.59 56.04 -35.81
CA ALA A 9 -8.24 56.40 -35.30
C ALA A 9 -8.39 57.46 -34.20
N ASN A 10 -7.59 57.50 -33.22
CA ASN A 10 -6.61 58.49 -32.75
C ASN A 10 -6.48 58.53 -31.20
N ARG A 11 -5.28 58.30 -30.75
CA ARG A 11 -4.27 59.22 -30.11
C ARG A 11 -4.76 59.97 -28.86
N VAL A 12 -3.96 60.06 -27.75
CA VAL A 12 -2.64 60.65 -27.52
C VAL A 12 -2.20 60.48 -26.04
N ILE A 13 -0.99 60.04 -25.76
CA ILE A 13 0.13 60.50 -24.92
C ILE A 13 -0.10 60.98 -23.49
N GLY A 14 0.71 60.43 -22.57
CA GLY A 14 1.09 61.04 -21.30
C GLY A 14 2.22 60.28 -20.57
N LEU A 15 3.47 60.78 -20.66
CA LEU A 15 4.69 60.34 -20.00
C LEU A 15 4.78 60.85 -18.54
N ALA A 16 5.47 60.08 -17.73
CA ALA A 16 6.50 60.44 -16.73
C ALA A 16 6.30 59.58 -15.44
N ASP A 17 7.23 59.03 -14.85
CA ASP A 17 8.65 58.95 -14.60
C ASP A 17 8.88 58.39 -13.19
N ALA A 18 9.83 57.49 -13.07
CA ALA A 18 10.75 57.19 -11.98
C ALA A 18 10.25 57.00 -10.52
N SER A 19 10.47 55.80 -9.97
CA SER A 19 11.53 55.52 -8.99
C SER A 19 11.40 54.15 -8.35
N SER A 20 12.45 53.30 -8.48
CA SER A 20 12.67 52.10 -7.67
C SER A 20 13.01 52.49 -6.21
N PRO A 21 12.76 51.59 -5.28
CA PRO A 21 13.89 50.91 -4.67
C PRO A 21 13.73 49.42 -4.38
N THR A 22 14.78 48.72 -4.63
CA THR A 22 15.35 47.53 -3.97
C THR A 22 14.61 47.03 -2.73
N GLY A 23 14.10 45.76 -2.80
CA GLY A 23 13.63 45.04 -1.64
C GLY A 23 13.90 43.53 -1.83
N ALA A 24 14.72 43.01 -0.95
CA ALA A 24 15.29 41.68 -0.86
C ALA A 24 14.32 40.53 -1.13
N THR A 25 14.67 39.62 -2.04
CA THR A 25 14.08 38.32 -2.23
C THR A 25 14.52 37.38 -1.10
N SER A 26 13.59 37.10 -0.19
CA SER A 26 13.70 35.95 0.73
C SER A 26 13.46 34.67 -0.07
N PRO A 27 14.22 33.59 0.16
CA PRO A 27 13.95 32.31 -0.49
C PRO A 27 12.69 31.69 0.14
N HIS A 28 11.61 31.64 -0.60
CA HIS A 28 10.46 30.79 -0.27
C HIS A 28 10.90 29.33 -0.31
N VAL A 29 11.14 28.75 0.84
CA VAL A 29 11.13 27.30 1.04
C VAL A 29 9.67 26.85 0.88
N ILE A 30 9.33 26.44 -0.33
CA ILE A 30 8.05 25.74 -0.58
C ILE A 30 8.24 24.30 -0.08
N GLY A 31 8.05 24.09 1.21
CA GLY A 31 7.70 22.78 1.72
C GLY A 31 6.29 22.48 1.24
N SER A 32 6.15 21.66 0.22
CA SER A 32 4.85 21.15 -0.21
C SER A 32 4.29 20.27 0.91
N VAL A 33 3.44 20.85 1.73
CA VAL A 33 2.58 20.11 2.66
C VAL A 33 1.61 19.32 1.79
N VAL A 34 1.85 18.03 1.61
CA VAL A 34 0.87 17.12 1.00
C VAL A 34 -0.38 17.16 1.87
N PRO A 35 -1.55 17.55 1.36
CA PRO A 35 -2.76 17.63 2.18
C PRO A 35 -3.08 16.26 2.78
N LEU A 36 -3.38 16.20 4.08
CA LEU A 36 -3.73 14.99 4.84
C LEU A 36 -4.88 14.15 4.22
N ASN A 37 -5.64 14.72 3.29
CA ASN A 37 -6.79 14.10 2.65
C ASN A 37 -6.50 13.34 1.34
N THR A 38 -5.29 13.45 0.77
CA THR A 38 -5.01 12.89 -0.56
C THR A 38 -5.22 11.37 -0.66
N LEU A 39 -4.85 10.59 0.36
CA LEU A 39 -5.07 9.14 0.32
C LEU A 39 -6.56 8.78 0.39
N PHE A 40 -7.33 9.42 1.27
CA PHE A 40 -8.77 9.19 1.37
C PHE A 40 -9.48 9.52 0.04
N GLU A 41 -9.15 10.65 -0.57
CA GLU A 41 -9.68 11.08 -1.86
C GLU A 41 -9.33 10.07 -2.97
N LYS A 42 -8.08 9.62 -3.03
CA LYS A 42 -7.65 8.61 -4.00
C LYS A 42 -8.40 7.28 -3.83
N LEU A 43 -8.59 6.84 -2.58
CA LEU A 43 -9.28 5.58 -2.29
C LEU A 43 -10.80 5.67 -2.56
N GLU A 44 -11.45 6.75 -2.20
CA GLU A 44 -12.89 6.97 -2.41
C GLU A 44 -13.22 7.24 -3.88
N GLY A 45 -12.38 8.00 -4.57
CA GLY A 45 -12.50 8.28 -6.00
C GLY A 45 -12.02 7.15 -6.90
N ALA A 46 -11.54 6.04 -6.34
CA ALA A 46 -10.92 4.94 -7.08
C ALA A 46 -9.82 5.41 -8.05
N HIS A 47 -8.95 6.32 -7.58
CA HIS A 47 -7.86 6.85 -8.39
C HIS A 47 -6.66 5.91 -8.43
N ALA A 48 -5.98 5.87 -9.58
CA ALA A 48 -4.67 5.25 -9.72
C ALA A 48 -3.56 6.09 -9.06
N GLY A 49 -2.34 5.55 -8.98
CA GLY A 49 -1.18 6.31 -8.52
C GLY A 49 -1.08 6.42 -7.00
N ILE A 50 -1.72 5.53 -6.25
CA ILE A 50 -1.56 5.44 -4.79
C ILE A 50 -0.17 4.90 -4.46
N ARG A 51 0.54 5.58 -3.56
CA ARG A 51 1.89 5.22 -3.10
C ARG A 51 1.87 4.95 -1.62
N LEU A 52 2.09 3.70 -1.23
CA LEU A 52 2.17 3.28 0.16
C LEU A 52 3.56 2.75 0.49
N TYR A 53 3.96 2.91 1.73
CA TYR A 53 5.13 2.26 2.28
C TYR A 53 4.74 1.42 3.50
N GLY A 54 5.22 0.18 3.57
CA GLY A 54 4.84 -0.80 4.58
C GLY A 54 5.93 -0.99 5.63
N ILE A 55 5.52 -1.08 6.90
CA ILE A 55 6.40 -1.41 8.01
C ILE A 55 5.77 -2.45 8.93
N ALA A 56 6.59 -3.29 9.53
CA ALA A 56 6.21 -4.11 10.67
C ALA A 56 6.54 -3.37 11.98
N PRO A 57 5.68 -3.43 13.01
CA PRO A 57 6.03 -2.96 14.35
C PRO A 57 7.24 -3.71 14.91
N PRO A 58 8.02 -3.10 15.83
CA PRO A 58 9.09 -3.78 16.53
C PRO A 58 8.60 -4.99 17.34
N LYS A 59 9.51 -5.86 17.72
CA LYS A 59 9.20 -7.02 18.58
C LYS A 59 8.68 -6.56 19.93
N LEU A 60 7.71 -7.28 20.48
CA LEU A 60 7.09 -6.96 21.77
C LEU A 60 8.14 -6.87 22.92
N ALA A 61 9.17 -7.73 22.86
CA ALA A 61 10.26 -7.73 23.83
C ALA A 61 11.32 -6.65 23.61
N THR A 62 11.08 -5.66 22.74
CA THR A 62 12.02 -4.56 22.50
C THR A 62 11.99 -3.58 23.67
N GLU A 63 13.15 -3.29 24.24
CA GLU A 63 13.28 -2.31 25.33
C GLU A 63 12.75 -0.92 24.94
N PRO A 64 12.10 -0.18 25.86
CA PRO A 64 11.39 1.06 25.54
C PRO A 64 12.25 2.14 24.85
N GLU A 65 13.52 2.29 25.25
CA GLU A 65 14.44 3.24 24.63
C GLU A 65 14.76 2.82 23.17
N ARG A 66 15.02 1.53 22.95
CA ARG A 66 15.26 0.99 21.63
C ARG A 66 14.02 1.08 20.73
N LEU A 67 12.84 0.87 21.30
CA LEU A 67 11.56 1.02 20.57
C LEU A 67 11.41 2.45 20.07
N ARG A 68 11.62 3.45 20.92
CA ARG A 68 11.58 4.89 20.52
C ARG A 68 12.61 5.19 19.42
N ALA A 69 13.82 4.66 19.52
CA ALA A 69 14.85 4.86 18.50
C ALA A 69 14.44 4.25 17.15
N ILE A 70 13.83 3.06 17.14
CA ILE A 70 13.32 2.42 15.92
C ILE A 70 12.18 3.26 15.34
N ALA A 71 11.22 3.69 16.15
CA ALA A 71 10.11 4.54 15.70
C ALA A 71 10.60 5.83 15.06
N ALA A 72 11.56 6.53 15.68
CA ALA A 72 12.17 7.72 15.14
C ALA A 72 12.86 7.49 13.78
N GLN A 73 13.61 6.39 13.63
CA GLN A 73 14.24 6.01 12.35
C GLN A 73 13.19 5.70 11.27
N GLN A 74 12.12 5.00 11.61
CA GLN A 74 11.01 4.70 10.68
C GLN A 74 10.31 5.98 10.26
N MET A 75 9.97 6.87 11.19
CA MET A 75 9.36 8.17 10.88
C MET A 75 10.24 9.03 9.98
N ALA A 76 11.54 9.11 10.25
CA ALA A 76 12.49 9.86 9.41
C ALA A 76 12.52 9.32 7.97
N ARG A 77 12.55 7.98 7.79
CA ARG A 77 12.50 7.33 6.49
C ARG A 77 11.20 7.64 5.76
N VAL A 78 10.06 7.47 6.41
CA VAL A 78 8.73 7.69 5.82
C VAL A 78 8.56 9.16 5.42
N ARG A 79 9.02 10.11 6.25
CA ARG A 79 9.02 11.54 5.90
C ARG A 79 9.86 11.83 4.65
N ALA A 80 11.02 11.18 4.50
CA ALA A 80 11.86 11.35 3.32
C ALA A 80 11.25 10.76 2.04
N LEU A 81 10.51 9.66 2.14
CA LEU A 81 9.82 9.01 1.02
C LEU A 81 8.54 9.73 0.62
N ALA A 82 7.92 10.46 1.52
CA ALA A 82 6.65 11.18 1.33
C ALA A 82 5.55 10.34 0.63
N PRO A 83 5.21 9.14 1.14
CA PRO A 83 4.14 8.33 0.55
C PRO A 83 2.77 8.97 0.82
N ASP A 84 1.73 8.53 0.10
CA ASP A 84 0.35 8.91 0.38
C ASP A 84 -0.14 8.36 1.74
N GLY A 85 0.41 7.22 2.18
CA GLY A 85 0.08 6.59 3.45
C GLY A 85 1.08 5.53 3.89
N LEU A 86 1.01 5.20 5.17
CA LEU A 86 1.84 4.19 5.82
C LEU A 86 1.02 2.94 6.12
N VAL A 87 1.47 1.78 5.65
CA VAL A 87 0.91 0.48 6.05
C VAL A 87 1.62 -0.02 7.31
N VAL A 88 0.85 -0.34 8.35
CA VAL A 88 1.36 -0.94 9.59
C VAL A 88 0.79 -2.34 9.72
N TYR A 89 1.67 -3.36 9.59
CA TYR A 89 1.26 -4.75 9.53
C TYR A 89 0.94 -5.35 10.90
N ASP A 90 -0.09 -6.19 10.94
CA ASP A 90 -0.41 -7.08 12.05
C ASP A 90 0.26 -8.45 11.81
N ILE A 91 1.42 -8.67 12.44
CA ILE A 91 2.23 -9.88 12.25
C ILE A 91 1.73 -10.96 13.19
N GLN A 92 1.12 -11.98 12.63
CA GLN A 92 0.59 -13.13 13.37
C GLN A 92 1.49 -14.36 13.25
N ASP A 93 1.41 -15.24 14.24
CA ASP A 93 1.94 -16.60 14.11
C ASP A 93 0.97 -17.41 13.22
N GLU A 94 1.51 -17.96 12.15
CA GLU A 94 0.74 -18.73 11.17
C GLU A 94 1.27 -20.18 11.09
N PRO A 95 1.14 -20.97 12.17
CA PRO A 95 1.59 -22.35 12.15
C PRO A 95 0.80 -23.14 11.11
N GLY A 96 1.51 -23.86 10.27
CA GLY A 96 0.90 -24.69 9.23
C GLY A 96 0.38 -23.93 8.00
N ARG A 97 0.83 -22.71 7.75
CA ARG A 97 0.56 -21.95 6.53
C ARG A 97 1.01 -22.70 5.28
N THR A 98 2.20 -23.28 5.35
CA THR A 98 2.73 -24.25 4.40
C THR A 98 3.09 -25.52 5.16
N GLY A 99 3.23 -26.67 4.48
CA GLY A 99 3.71 -27.91 5.13
C GLY A 99 5.19 -27.88 5.57
N GLN A 100 5.86 -26.75 5.40
CA GLN A 100 7.28 -26.55 5.71
C GLN A 100 7.48 -25.81 7.04
N ALA A 101 8.59 -26.09 7.71
CA ALA A 101 8.98 -25.36 8.90
C ALA A 101 9.28 -23.89 8.55
N ARG A 102 8.87 -22.97 9.44
CA ARG A 102 9.19 -21.55 9.29
C ARG A 102 10.71 -21.32 9.33
N PRO A 103 11.31 -20.63 8.32
CA PRO A 103 12.77 -20.41 8.27
C PRO A 103 13.32 -19.55 9.43
N PHE A 104 12.47 -18.73 10.03
CA PHE A 104 12.77 -17.88 11.19
C PHE A 104 11.74 -18.10 12.28
N PRO A 105 12.14 -18.17 13.57
CA PRO A 105 11.16 -18.29 14.65
C PRO A 105 10.22 -17.07 14.66
N PHE A 106 8.95 -17.32 14.96
CA PHE A 106 7.99 -16.24 15.20
C PHE A 106 8.34 -15.52 16.50
N LEU A 107 8.33 -14.21 16.45
CA LEU A 107 8.45 -13.35 17.61
C LEU A 107 7.32 -12.33 17.55
N PRO A 108 6.45 -12.26 18.55
CA PRO A 108 5.33 -11.32 18.59
C PRO A 108 5.84 -9.87 18.51
N THR A 109 5.06 -9.03 17.86
CA THR A 109 5.34 -7.60 17.70
C THR A 109 4.49 -6.77 18.67
N VAL A 110 4.86 -5.50 18.83
CA VAL A 110 3.98 -4.50 19.44
C VAL A 110 2.66 -4.49 18.67
N ASP A 111 1.54 -4.26 19.37
CA ASP A 111 0.23 -4.13 18.74
C ASP A 111 0.25 -3.04 17.66
N PRO A 112 -0.19 -3.33 16.43
CA PRO A 112 -0.07 -2.40 15.29
C PRO A 112 -0.87 -1.12 15.49
N GLU A 113 -2.02 -1.16 16.16
CA GLU A 113 -2.84 0.02 16.46
C GLU A 113 -2.11 0.94 17.43
N LYS A 114 -1.61 0.36 18.55
CA LYS A 114 -0.83 1.09 19.54
C LYS A 114 0.43 1.69 18.92
N TYR A 115 1.12 0.94 18.06
CA TYR A 115 2.32 1.42 17.39
C TYR A 115 2.02 2.57 16.43
N ALA A 116 1.00 2.41 15.59
CA ALA A 116 0.60 3.41 14.59
C ALA A 116 0.16 4.74 15.20
N HIS A 117 -0.65 4.69 16.25
CA HIS A 117 -1.28 5.88 16.83
C HIS A 117 -0.61 6.37 18.13
N GLY A 118 0.28 5.56 18.73
CA GLY A 118 1.11 5.93 19.89
C GLY A 118 2.54 6.27 19.48
N ASP A 119 3.36 5.26 19.19
CA ASP A 119 4.80 5.44 18.93
C ASP A 119 5.09 6.24 17.64
N LEU A 120 4.19 6.18 16.64
CA LEU A 120 4.27 6.92 15.39
C LEU A 120 3.29 8.11 15.32
N ALA A 121 2.77 8.58 16.45
CA ALA A 121 1.77 9.67 16.50
C ALA A 121 2.25 10.96 15.83
N GLU A 122 3.53 11.29 15.96
CA GLU A 122 4.15 12.50 15.37
C GLU A 122 4.27 12.45 13.83
N LEU A 123 3.98 11.33 13.22
CA LEU A 123 3.95 11.20 11.77
C LEU A 123 2.57 11.62 11.24
N ALA A 124 2.48 12.87 10.77
CA ALA A 124 1.26 13.45 10.20
C ALA A 124 1.01 12.86 8.79
N LEU A 125 0.62 11.58 8.74
CA LEU A 125 0.36 10.81 7.53
C LEU A 125 -0.75 9.80 7.81
N PRO A 126 -1.71 9.56 6.87
CA PRO A 126 -2.68 8.50 7.01
C PRO A 126 -2.03 7.13 7.22
N LYS A 127 -2.51 6.38 8.19
CA LYS A 127 -1.98 5.05 8.53
C LYS A 127 -3.03 3.99 8.28
N ILE A 128 -2.69 3.01 7.44
CA ILE A 128 -3.51 1.83 7.16
C ILE A 128 -3.07 0.72 8.11
N VAL A 129 -3.85 0.49 9.16
CA VAL A 129 -3.52 -0.53 10.16
C VAL A 129 -4.13 -1.87 9.76
N TYR A 130 -3.30 -2.90 9.63
CA TYR A 130 -3.76 -4.27 9.41
C TYR A 130 -4.38 -4.83 10.68
N ARG A 131 -5.45 -5.60 10.50
CA ARG A 131 -6.19 -6.20 11.61
C ARG A 131 -6.60 -7.63 11.31
N SER A 132 -6.06 -8.56 12.08
CA SER A 132 -6.38 -10.00 12.00
C SER A 132 -7.68 -10.27 12.75
N VAL A 133 -8.80 -10.18 12.03
CA VAL A 133 -10.15 -10.23 12.62
C VAL A 133 -10.53 -11.58 13.22
N GLY A 134 -9.86 -12.66 12.80
CA GLY A 134 -10.08 -14.00 13.35
C GLY A 134 -9.27 -14.31 14.61
N ALA A 135 -8.27 -13.52 14.95
CA ALA A 135 -7.34 -13.80 16.06
C ALA A 135 -7.86 -13.33 17.41
N GLN A 136 -8.67 -12.28 17.44
CA GLN A 136 -9.19 -11.65 18.67
C GLN A 136 -10.67 -11.98 18.88
N PRO A 137 -11.18 -11.97 20.13
CA PRO A 137 -12.60 -12.13 20.40
C PRO A 137 -13.45 -11.07 19.66
N ARG A 138 -14.68 -11.47 19.29
CA ARG A 138 -15.64 -10.58 18.59
C ARG A 138 -15.87 -9.27 19.36
N GLU A 139 -15.95 -9.35 20.68
CA GLU A 139 -16.18 -8.20 21.56
C GLU A 139 -15.06 -7.14 21.45
N ALA A 140 -13.82 -7.57 21.26
CA ALA A 140 -12.68 -6.67 21.05
C ALA A 140 -12.83 -5.91 19.74
N PHE A 141 -13.22 -6.60 18.65
CA PHE A 141 -13.47 -5.98 17.36
C PHE A 141 -14.64 -4.98 17.41
N SER A 142 -15.77 -5.39 18.01
CA SER A 142 -16.95 -4.52 18.17
C SER A 142 -16.65 -3.30 19.06
N SER A 143 -15.81 -3.45 20.10
CA SER A 143 -15.37 -2.33 20.93
C SER A 143 -14.49 -1.35 20.17
N TRP A 144 -13.58 -1.86 19.35
CA TRP A 144 -12.77 -1.03 18.45
C TRP A 144 -13.63 -0.27 17.45
N LEU A 145 -14.62 -0.92 16.80
CA LEU A 145 -15.54 -0.24 15.89
C LEU A 145 -16.32 0.89 16.56
N ARG A 146 -16.75 0.71 17.81
CA ARG A 146 -17.41 1.80 18.58
C ARG A 146 -16.46 2.96 18.84
N ALA A 147 -15.20 2.69 19.16
CA ALA A 147 -14.20 3.74 19.34
C ALA A 147 -13.95 4.51 18.04
N VAL A 148 -13.84 3.81 16.90
CA VAL A 148 -13.70 4.44 15.59
C VAL A 148 -14.92 5.27 15.22
N ALA A 149 -16.13 4.79 15.50
CA ALA A 149 -17.37 5.51 15.19
C ALA A 149 -17.47 6.87 15.92
N THR A 150 -16.82 7.00 17.08
CA THR A 150 -16.80 8.21 17.89
C THR A 150 -15.50 9.01 17.75
N ALA A 151 -14.51 8.50 17.01
CA ALA A 151 -13.26 9.20 16.80
C ALA A 151 -13.47 10.47 15.95
N PRO A 152 -12.74 11.58 16.26
CA PRO A 152 -12.83 12.80 15.47
C PRO A 152 -12.20 12.65 14.09
N GLU A 153 -11.25 11.75 13.94
CA GLU A 153 -10.51 11.50 12.70
C GLU A 153 -10.96 10.21 12.02
N ARG A 154 -10.93 10.22 10.70
CA ARG A 154 -11.20 9.04 9.88
C ARG A 154 -10.07 8.02 10.04
N GLN A 155 -10.44 6.74 10.06
CA GLN A 155 -9.53 5.62 10.23
C GLN A 155 -9.42 4.81 8.92
N LEU A 156 -8.24 4.24 8.70
CA LEU A 156 -7.95 3.33 7.59
C LEU A 156 -7.52 1.97 8.15
N SER A 157 -8.12 0.89 7.65
CA SER A 157 -7.74 -0.46 8.07
C SER A 157 -7.78 -1.43 6.91
N VAL A 158 -6.97 -2.49 6.98
CA VAL A 158 -7.08 -3.67 6.11
C VAL A 158 -7.40 -4.87 6.97
N PHE A 159 -8.52 -5.55 6.68
CA PHE A 159 -8.90 -6.74 7.42
C PHE A 159 -8.29 -7.99 6.79
N VAL A 160 -7.69 -8.79 7.66
CA VAL A 160 -7.07 -10.07 7.32
C VAL A 160 -7.83 -11.18 8.02
N GLY A 161 -8.24 -12.19 7.26
CA GLY A 161 -8.87 -13.39 7.78
C GLY A 161 -7.86 -14.38 8.34
N ALA A 162 -8.32 -15.43 8.99
CA ALA A 162 -7.47 -16.52 9.43
C ALA A 162 -6.77 -17.19 8.22
N PRO A 163 -5.48 -17.54 8.31
CA PRO A 163 -4.71 -18.13 7.22
C PRO A 163 -5.22 -19.53 6.82
N SER A 164 -5.84 -20.25 7.75
CA SER A 164 -6.47 -21.55 7.50
C SER A 164 -7.69 -21.76 8.40
N ARG A 165 -8.53 -22.75 8.04
CA ARG A 165 -9.66 -23.14 8.89
C ARG A 165 -9.21 -23.67 10.27
N ARG A 166 -8.01 -24.26 10.36
CA ARG A 166 -7.42 -24.79 11.60
C ARG A 166 -6.86 -23.67 12.50
N SER A 167 -6.52 -22.53 11.93
CA SER A 167 -6.01 -21.35 12.64
C SER A 167 -7.13 -20.36 13.01
N ARG A 168 -8.40 -20.78 12.88
CA ARG A 168 -9.54 -19.93 13.22
C ARG A 168 -9.60 -19.77 14.73
N GLY A 169 -9.26 -18.57 15.22
CA GLY A 169 -9.41 -18.20 16.62
C GLY A 169 -10.88 -17.92 16.98
N PRO A 170 -11.13 -17.35 18.15
CA PRO A 170 -12.47 -17.02 18.66
C PRO A 170 -13.13 -15.84 17.95
N GLY A 171 -12.47 -15.25 16.95
CA GLY A 171 -12.90 -14.02 16.29
C GLY A 171 -13.88 -14.24 15.15
N LEU A 172 -14.11 -13.14 14.44
CA LEU A 172 -15.03 -13.07 13.32
C LEU A 172 -14.46 -13.75 12.06
N SER A 173 -15.36 -14.24 11.21
CA SER A 173 -15.00 -14.45 9.81
C SER A 173 -14.78 -13.09 9.13
N LEU A 174 -14.00 -13.08 8.05
CA LEU A 174 -13.72 -11.86 7.31
C LEU A 174 -15.00 -11.17 6.78
N LEU A 175 -15.99 -11.95 6.35
CA LEU A 175 -17.25 -11.40 5.83
C LEU A 175 -18.14 -10.81 6.93
N GLU A 176 -18.13 -11.37 8.14
CA GLU A 176 -18.79 -10.78 9.31
C GLU A 176 -18.13 -9.47 9.69
N ALA A 177 -16.78 -9.43 9.73
CA ALA A 177 -16.04 -8.20 10.02
C ALA A 177 -16.33 -7.08 9.01
N TYR A 178 -16.41 -7.39 7.72
CA TYR A 178 -16.82 -6.40 6.71
C TYR A 178 -18.26 -5.91 6.91
N ALA A 179 -19.18 -6.80 7.26
CA ALA A 179 -20.56 -6.42 7.50
C ALA A 179 -20.72 -5.48 8.70
N GLU A 180 -20.00 -5.76 9.81
CA GLU A 180 -19.99 -4.87 10.99
C GLU A 180 -19.31 -3.53 10.71
N ALA A 181 -18.16 -3.54 10.02
CA ALA A 181 -17.40 -2.35 9.69
C ALA A 181 -18.11 -1.42 8.69
N GLY A 182 -18.90 -1.99 7.76
CA GLY A 182 -19.63 -1.23 6.75
C GLY A 182 -20.67 -0.24 7.31
N ALA A 183 -21.06 -0.41 8.58
CA ALA A 183 -21.96 0.50 9.29
C ALA A 183 -21.23 1.68 9.97
N VAL A 184 -19.90 1.73 9.95
CA VAL A 184 -19.09 2.74 10.67
C VAL A 184 -18.64 3.84 9.71
N PRO A 185 -19.20 5.06 9.78
CA PRO A 185 -18.98 6.11 8.78
C PRO A 185 -17.53 6.65 8.76
N ASN A 186 -16.84 6.63 9.90
CA ASN A 186 -15.47 7.13 10.02
C ASN A 186 -14.40 6.10 9.63
N LEU A 187 -14.80 4.90 9.18
CA LEU A 187 -13.89 3.84 8.80
C LEU A 187 -13.92 3.60 7.29
N LEU A 188 -12.77 3.76 6.66
CA LEU A 188 -12.53 3.29 5.30
C LEU A 188 -11.63 2.06 5.37
N PHE A 189 -12.08 0.94 4.81
CA PHE A 189 -11.35 -0.31 4.92
C PHE A 189 -11.13 -1.00 3.59
N GLY A 190 -10.01 -1.71 3.54
CA GLY A 190 -9.57 -2.51 2.42
C GLY A 190 -9.49 -4.00 2.75
N GLY A 191 -9.09 -4.76 1.77
CA GLY A 191 -8.86 -6.20 1.88
C GLY A 191 -7.60 -6.63 1.16
N ILE A 192 -7.23 -7.90 1.36
CA ILE A 192 -6.10 -8.51 0.66
C ILE A 192 -6.59 -9.15 -0.63
N ALA A 193 -5.80 -9.00 -1.72
CA ALA A 193 -5.92 -9.76 -2.96
C ALA A 193 -4.68 -10.63 -3.14
N ILE A 194 -4.86 -11.91 -3.48
CA ILE A 194 -3.78 -12.90 -3.54
C ILE A 194 -3.79 -13.57 -4.91
N ALA A 195 -2.84 -13.18 -5.77
CA ALA A 195 -2.70 -13.72 -7.12
C ALA A 195 -2.38 -15.22 -7.13
N GLU A 196 -1.59 -15.68 -6.17
CA GLU A 196 -1.26 -17.10 -6.00
C GLU A 196 -2.50 -17.97 -5.72
N ARG A 197 -3.43 -17.44 -4.91
CA ARG A 197 -4.70 -18.11 -4.65
C ARG A 197 -5.56 -18.18 -5.93
N HIS A 198 -5.51 -17.12 -6.73
CA HIS A 198 -6.21 -17.10 -8.01
C HIS A 198 -5.62 -18.12 -8.97
N ALA A 199 -4.30 -18.24 -9.05
CA ALA A 199 -3.63 -19.25 -9.87
C ALA A 199 -3.99 -20.70 -9.49
N GLU A 200 -4.31 -20.94 -8.19
CA GLU A 200 -4.72 -22.27 -7.73
C GLU A 200 -6.22 -22.57 -7.88
N LYS A 201 -7.08 -21.55 -7.68
CA LYS A 201 -8.53 -21.73 -7.47
C LYS A 201 -9.41 -20.94 -8.44
N GLU A 202 -8.81 -20.04 -9.17
CA GLU A 202 -9.50 -19.17 -10.13
C GLU A 202 -10.67 -18.37 -9.52
N ASP A 203 -10.69 -18.16 -8.18
CA ASP A 203 -11.82 -17.57 -7.45
C ASP A 203 -11.52 -16.23 -6.73
N GLU A 204 -10.27 -15.75 -6.74
CA GLU A 204 -9.93 -14.55 -5.96
C GLU A 204 -10.63 -13.28 -6.48
N HIS A 205 -10.84 -13.16 -7.79
CA HIS A 205 -11.61 -12.06 -8.37
C HIS A 205 -13.06 -12.03 -7.83
N ALA A 206 -13.71 -13.19 -7.70
CA ALA A 206 -15.06 -13.29 -7.13
C ALA A 206 -15.06 -12.92 -5.62
N ARG A 207 -13.99 -13.28 -4.90
CA ARG A 207 -13.78 -12.85 -3.50
C ARG A 207 -13.60 -11.35 -3.39
N MET A 208 -12.87 -10.71 -4.31
CA MET A 208 -12.72 -9.25 -4.36
C MET A 208 -14.09 -8.58 -4.57
N LEU A 209 -14.90 -9.04 -5.51
CA LEU A 209 -16.26 -8.55 -5.73
C LEU A 209 -17.15 -8.71 -4.48
N THR A 210 -17.05 -9.85 -3.81
CA THR A 210 -17.80 -10.12 -2.56
C THR A 210 -17.35 -9.14 -1.45
N LYS A 211 -16.05 -8.88 -1.30
CA LYS A 211 -15.52 -7.90 -0.34
C LYS A 211 -16.02 -6.48 -0.67
N GLN A 212 -15.98 -6.08 -1.96
CA GLN A 212 -16.50 -4.78 -2.39
C GLN A 212 -18.00 -4.62 -2.10
N SER A 213 -18.83 -5.66 -2.30
CA SER A 213 -20.26 -5.60 -1.97
C SER A 213 -20.53 -5.46 -0.47
N ARG A 214 -19.52 -5.67 0.36
CA ARG A 214 -19.55 -5.50 1.82
C ARG A 214 -18.85 -4.22 2.30
N GLY A 215 -18.54 -3.29 1.38
CA GLY A 215 -17.97 -1.99 1.71
C GLY A 215 -16.44 -1.89 1.62
N CYS A 216 -15.74 -2.95 1.22
CA CYS A 216 -14.30 -2.88 0.96
C CYS A 216 -14.02 -1.91 -0.19
N ARG A 217 -13.15 -0.92 0.02
CA ARG A 217 -12.91 0.19 -0.91
C ARG A 217 -11.62 0.05 -1.71
N PHE A 218 -10.68 -0.77 -1.28
CA PHE A 218 -9.40 -0.99 -1.97
C PHE A 218 -8.82 -2.36 -1.62
N PHE A 219 -7.86 -2.79 -2.40
CA PHE A 219 -7.13 -4.03 -2.16
C PHE A 219 -5.63 -3.77 -2.09
N ILE A 220 -4.94 -4.45 -1.18
CA ILE A 220 -3.48 -4.54 -1.16
C ILE A 220 -3.11 -5.98 -1.46
N THR A 221 -2.16 -6.21 -2.38
CA THR A 221 -1.76 -7.57 -2.73
C THR A 221 -0.73 -8.13 -1.75
N GLN A 222 -0.55 -9.44 -1.78
CA GLN A 222 0.69 -10.04 -1.31
C GLN A 222 1.85 -9.56 -2.20
N SER A 223 3.11 -9.72 -1.77
CA SER A 223 4.26 -9.28 -2.57
C SER A 223 4.28 -9.98 -3.93
N VAL A 224 4.40 -9.19 -5.00
CA VAL A 224 4.25 -9.62 -6.39
C VAL A 224 5.62 -9.93 -7.00
N TYR A 225 5.83 -11.20 -7.37
CA TYR A 225 6.96 -11.67 -8.17
C TYR A 225 6.51 -12.45 -9.41
N ASP A 226 5.25 -12.89 -9.43
CA ASP A 226 4.63 -13.57 -10.59
C ASP A 226 3.69 -12.63 -11.34
N ALA A 227 4.22 -12.00 -12.38
CA ALA A 227 3.45 -11.11 -13.25
C ALA A 227 2.30 -11.83 -13.96
N ALA A 228 2.50 -13.10 -14.37
CA ALA A 228 1.49 -13.85 -15.11
C ALA A 228 0.26 -14.14 -14.25
N SER A 229 0.46 -14.64 -13.04
CA SER A 229 -0.63 -14.89 -12.09
C SER A 229 -1.34 -13.59 -11.69
N THR A 230 -0.60 -12.50 -11.52
CA THR A 230 -1.17 -11.19 -11.20
C THR A 230 -2.02 -10.66 -12.35
N LYS A 231 -1.54 -10.74 -13.60
CA LYS A 231 -2.32 -10.34 -14.79
C LYS A 231 -3.58 -11.18 -14.97
N SER A 232 -3.52 -12.50 -14.70
CA SER A 232 -4.69 -13.37 -14.73
C SER A 232 -5.76 -12.91 -13.73
N LEU A 233 -5.37 -12.64 -12.48
CA LEU A 233 -6.28 -12.10 -11.47
C LEU A 233 -6.91 -10.76 -11.92
N LEU A 234 -6.09 -9.84 -12.42
CA LEU A 234 -6.57 -8.52 -12.86
C LEU A 234 -7.49 -8.62 -14.09
N SER A 235 -7.20 -9.57 -15.01
CA SER A 235 -8.05 -9.87 -16.16
C SER A 235 -9.45 -10.31 -15.72
N ASP A 236 -9.52 -11.32 -14.88
CA ASP A 236 -10.80 -11.90 -14.45
C ASP A 236 -11.57 -10.92 -13.56
N TYR A 237 -10.85 -10.11 -12.77
CA TYR A 237 -11.46 -9.03 -12.01
C TYR A 237 -12.10 -7.98 -12.93
N ALA A 238 -11.40 -7.52 -13.98
CA ALA A 238 -11.92 -6.56 -14.95
C ALA A 238 -13.14 -7.09 -15.70
N LEU A 239 -13.08 -8.34 -16.20
CA LEU A 239 -14.20 -8.98 -16.88
C LEU A 239 -15.42 -9.14 -15.97
N SER A 240 -15.19 -9.52 -14.72
CA SER A 240 -16.27 -9.67 -13.74
C SER A 240 -16.91 -8.34 -13.36
N LEU A 241 -16.13 -7.26 -13.24
CA LEU A 241 -16.64 -5.92 -13.02
C LEU A 241 -17.54 -5.48 -14.20
N GLN A 242 -17.07 -5.69 -15.43
CA GLN A 242 -17.84 -5.37 -16.64
C GLN A 242 -19.15 -6.14 -16.69
N ALA A 243 -19.12 -7.46 -16.43
CA ALA A 243 -20.31 -8.32 -16.43
C ALA A 243 -21.35 -7.91 -15.39
N HIS A 244 -20.92 -7.30 -14.26
CA HIS A 244 -21.82 -6.86 -13.19
C HIS A 244 -22.09 -5.34 -13.19
N GLY A 245 -21.60 -4.59 -14.17
CA GLY A 245 -21.76 -3.13 -14.26
C GLY A 245 -21.18 -2.38 -13.06
N ARG A 246 -20.03 -2.83 -12.52
CA ARG A 246 -19.40 -2.29 -11.32
C ARG A 246 -18.10 -1.55 -11.64
N SER A 247 -17.83 -0.48 -10.89
CA SER A 247 -16.55 0.22 -10.97
C SER A 247 -15.45 -0.53 -10.23
N PRO A 248 -14.19 -0.48 -10.72
CA PRO A 248 -13.06 -1.08 -10.04
C PRO A 248 -12.72 -0.35 -8.73
N ALA A 249 -12.29 -1.11 -7.71
CA ALA A 249 -11.61 -0.55 -6.57
C ALA A 249 -10.10 -0.49 -6.84
N PRO A 250 -9.35 0.46 -6.24
CA PRO A 250 -7.91 0.50 -6.35
C PRO A 250 -7.26 -0.82 -5.90
N VAL A 251 -6.29 -1.29 -6.70
CA VAL A 251 -5.46 -2.44 -6.37
C VAL A 251 -4.02 -1.96 -6.17
N VAL A 252 -3.56 -2.02 -4.95
CA VAL A 252 -2.21 -1.60 -4.56
C VAL A 252 -1.31 -2.83 -4.59
N LEU A 253 -0.39 -2.86 -5.55
CA LEU A 253 0.56 -3.96 -5.73
C LEU A 253 1.70 -3.84 -4.74
N THR A 254 1.94 -4.89 -3.95
CA THR A 254 3.03 -4.91 -2.97
C THR A 254 4.31 -5.47 -3.58
N PHE A 255 5.44 -4.84 -3.28
CA PHE A 255 6.77 -5.28 -3.67
C PHE A 255 7.71 -5.25 -2.47
N SER A 256 8.58 -6.25 -2.39
CA SER A 256 9.57 -6.38 -1.31
C SER A 256 10.90 -6.84 -1.89
N PRO A 257 12.04 -6.17 -1.65
CA PRO A 257 13.33 -6.66 -2.09
C PRO A 257 13.69 -7.98 -1.39
N CYS A 258 14.47 -8.81 -2.08
CA CYS A 258 14.94 -10.10 -1.60
C CYS A 258 16.48 -10.10 -1.50
N GLY A 259 17.03 -9.93 -0.32
CA GLY A 259 18.47 -9.73 -0.12
C GLY A 259 19.30 -11.00 0.06
N SER A 260 18.71 -12.18 0.06
CA SER A 260 19.42 -13.45 0.21
C SER A 260 18.54 -14.64 -0.11
N VAL A 261 19.20 -15.79 -0.36
CA VAL A 261 18.49 -17.08 -0.50
C VAL A 261 17.63 -17.40 0.73
N ARG A 262 18.07 -17.01 1.93
CA ARG A 262 17.29 -17.23 3.16
C ARG A 262 16.04 -16.34 3.20
N THR A 263 16.13 -15.12 2.71
CA THR A 263 14.97 -14.22 2.54
C THR A 263 14.02 -14.79 1.48
N LEU A 264 14.55 -15.32 0.38
CA LEU A 264 13.76 -15.98 -0.66
C LEU A 264 12.96 -17.17 -0.09
N GLU A 265 13.61 -18.06 0.69
CA GLU A 265 12.91 -19.19 1.32
C GLU A 265 11.82 -18.72 2.31
N PHE A 266 12.08 -17.64 3.02
CA PHE A 266 11.07 -17.06 3.90
C PHE A 266 9.87 -16.49 3.12
N MET A 267 10.11 -15.79 2.01
CA MET A 267 9.06 -15.27 1.14
C MET A 267 8.24 -16.40 0.51
N LYS A 268 8.88 -17.49 0.10
CA LYS A 268 8.20 -18.71 -0.37
C LYS A 268 7.38 -19.35 0.75
N TRP A 269 7.90 -19.39 1.97
CA TRP A 269 7.15 -19.86 3.14
C TRP A 269 5.93 -18.98 3.42
N LEU A 270 6.01 -17.65 3.18
CA LEU A 270 4.86 -16.75 3.22
C LEU A 270 3.86 -16.96 2.08
N GLY A 271 4.11 -17.91 1.17
CA GLY A 271 3.23 -18.24 0.05
C GLY A 271 3.39 -17.34 -1.17
N ILE A 272 4.47 -16.55 -1.24
CA ILE A 272 4.79 -15.75 -2.43
C ILE A 272 5.30 -16.70 -3.52
N SER A 273 4.72 -16.62 -4.71
CA SER A 273 5.13 -17.41 -5.87
C SER A 273 6.29 -16.75 -6.61
N PHE A 274 7.29 -17.58 -6.89
CA PHE A 274 8.42 -17.19 -7.72
C PHE A 274 8.46 -18.07 -8.95
N PRO A 275 8.24 -17.55 -10.17
CA PRO A 275 8.50 -18.29 -11.39
C PRO A 275 9.91 -18.88 -11.39
N ARG A 276 10.08 -20.10 -11.87
CA ARG A 276 11.35 -20.84 -11.79
C ARG A 276 12.54 -20.03 -12.35
N TRP A 277 12.34 -19.35 -13.48
CA TRP A 277 13.39 -18.54 -14.08
C TRP A 277 13.84 -17.40 -13.16
N LEU A 278 12.89 -16.74 -12.50
CA LEU A 278 13.15 -15.63 -11.57
C LEU A 278 13.85 -16.13 -10.29
N GLU A 279 13.41 -17.27 -9.77
CA GLU A 279 14.10 -17.92 -8.64
C GLU A 279 15.55 -18.28 -9.01
N ASN A 280 15.80 -18.79 -10.21
CA ASN A 280 17.15 -19.07 -10.69
C ASN A 280 18.00 -17.80 -10.77
N GLU A 281 17.46 -16.70 -11.26
CA GLU A 281 18.14 -15.40 -11.30
C GLU A 281 18.56 -14.94 -9.90
N LEU A 282 17.64 -14.99 -8.93
CA LEU A 282 17.94 -14.61 -7.55
C LEU A 282 18.99 -15.50 -6.89
N ARG A 283 18.94 -16.82 -7.13
CA ARG A 283 19.87 -17.79 -6.50
C ARG A 283 21.27 -17.74 -7.06
N ASN A 284 21.43 -17.37 -8.33
CA ASN A 284 22.70 -17.39 -9.04
C ASN A 284 23.28 -16.00 -9.32
N SER A 285 22.60 -14.94 -8.88
CA SER A 285 23.13 -13.58 -8.99
C SER A 285 24.30 -13.37 -8.03
N PRO A 286 25.38 -12.70 -8.46
CA PRO A 286 26.45 -12.26 -7.58
C PRO A 286 25.96 -11.23 -6.54
N ASP A 287 24.94 -10.46 -6.87
CA ASP A 287 24.23 -9.55 -5.96
C ASP A 287 22.72 -9.82 -6.04
N THR A 288 22.25 -10.68 -5.12
CA THR A 288 20.85 -11.06 -5.04
C THR A 288 19.95 -9.85 -4.73
N LEU A 289 20.44 -8.90 -3.92
CA LEU A 289 19.64 -7.75 -3.49
C LEU A 289 19.37 -6.80 -4.66
N GLU A 290 20.41 -6.36 -5.37
CA GLU A 290 20.29 -5.51 -6.53
C GLU A 290 19.45 -6.18 -7.63
N ARG A 291 19.72 -7.48 -7.88
CA ARG A 291 18.94 -8.24 -8.85
C ARG A 291 17.45 -8.30 -8.50
N SER A 292 17.11 -8.40 -7.21
CA SER A 292 15.71 -8.41 -6.78
C SER A 292 15.00 -7.07 -7.03
N ILE A 293 15.71 -5.95 -6.88
CA ILE A 293 15.17 -4.62 -7.20
C ILE A 293 14.84 -4.53 -8.70
N ASP A 294 15.78 -4.92 -9.57
CA ASP A 294 15.56 -4.92 -11.02
C ASP A 294 14.40 -5.82 -11.45
N LEU A 295 14.28 -6.99 -10.83
CA LEU A 295 13.18 -7.92 -11.10
C LEU A 295 11.83 -7.35 -10.66
N CYS A 296 11.75 -6.77 -9.45
CA CYS A 296 10.55 -6.09 -8.97
C CYS A 296 10.14 -4.94 -9.90
N ASP A 297 11.10 -4.13 -10.33
CA ASP A 297 10.87 -3.02 -11.27
C ASP A 297 10.32 -3.51 -12.62
N SER A 298 10.89 -4.59 -13.16
CA SER A 298 10.45 -5.19 -14.41
C SER A 298 9.06 -5.83 -14.31
N VAL A 299 8.79 -6.55 -13.21
CA VAL A 299 7.47 -7.15 -12.94
C VAL A 299 6.41 -6.05 -12.77
N PHE A 300 6.73 -4.99 -12.04
CA PHE A 300 5.82 -3.86 -11.91
C PHE A 300 5.51 -3.21 -13.25
N ALA A 301 6.51 -2.94 -14.09
CA ALA A 301 6.31 -2.33 -15.40
C ALA A 301 5.36 -3.16 -16.28
N ASP A 302 5.54 -4.49 -16.32
CA ASP A 302 4.69 -5.40 -17.09
C ASP A 302 3.24 -5.43 -16.57
N VAL A 303 3.05 -5.55 -15.25
CA VAL A 303 1.71 -5.59 -14.65
C VAL A 303 1.02 -4.22 -14.74
N HIS A 304 1.74 -3.13 -14.54
CA HIS A 304 1.20 -1.77 -14.60
C HIS A 304 0.71 -1.42 -16.01
N GLN A 305 1.51 -1.73 -17.05
CA GLN A 305 1.08 -1.54 -18.44
C GLN A 305 -0.21 -2.31 -18.73
N TYR A 306 -0.26 -3.60 -18.36
CA TYR A 306 -1.45 -4.43 -18.54
C TYR A 306 -2.68 -3.87 -17.82
N ALA A 307 -2.52 -3.42 -16.59
CA ALA A 307 -3.62 -2.86 -15.80
C ALA A 307 -4.15 -1.53 -16.39
N ARG A 308 -3.26 -0.67 -16.93
CA ARG A 308 -3.66 0.55 -17.65
C ARG A 308 -4.53 0.23 -18.87
N GLU A 309 -4.17 -0.80 -19.65
CA GLU A 309 -4.98 -1.26 -20.80
C GLU A 309 -6.38 -1.75 -20.37
N LYS A 310 -6.50 -2.26 -19.15
CA LYS A 310 -7.77 -2.70 -18.55
C LYS A 310 -8.49 -1.60 -17.76
N GLN A 311 -7.94 -0.37 -17.72
CA GLN A 311 -8.47 0.76 -16.96
C GLN A 311 -8.65 0.45 -15.46
N LEU A 312 -7.77 -0.36 -14.90
CA LEU A 312 -7.75 -0.68 -13.47
C LEU A 312 -6.88 0.34 -12.71
N PRO A 313 -7.40 0.93 -11.61
CA PRO A 313 -6.65 1.88 -10.80
C PRO A 313 -5.59 1.14 -9.97
N ILE A 314 -4.32 1.23 -10.40
CA ILE A 314 -3.19 0.59 -9.73
C ILE A 314 -2.44 1.60 -8.86
N GLY A 315 -2.00 1.13 -7.68
CA GLY A 315 -1.04 1.78 -6.80
C GLY A 315 0.11 0.84 -6.46
N ILE A 316 1.06 1.33 -5.66
CA ILE A 316 2.18 0.55 -5.13
C ILE A 316 2.18 0.59 -3.61
N ASN A 317 2.65 -0.51 -3.01
CA ASN A 317 3.08 -0.60 -1.64
C ASN A 317 4.47 -1.25 -1.63
N VAL A 318 5.45 -0.62 -1.00
CA VAL A 318 6.78 -1.21 -0.88
C VAL A 318 7.11 -1.43 0.58
N GLU A 319 7.63 -2.60 0.88
CA GLU A 319 8.00 -3.01 2.24
C GLU A 319 9.33 -3.76 2.26
N SER A 320 9.87 -3.99 3.44
CA SER A 320 10.93 -4.97 3.65
C SER A 320 10.41 -6.09 4.55
N VAL A 321 10.47 -7.33 4.08
CA VAL A 321 10.13 -8.52 4.88
C VAL A 321 11.22 -8.84 5.90
N SER A 322 12.34 -8.13 5.85
CA SER A 322 13.53 -8.31 6.68
C SER A 322 13.82 -7.06 7.51
N ILE A 323 14.44 -7.27 8.69
CA ILE A 323 14.92 -6.17 9.55
C ILE A 323 16.37 -5.79 9.26
N ARG A 324 17.00 -6.38 8.24
CA ARG A 324 18.39 -6.09 7.86
C ARG A 324 18.47 -4.73 7.18
N LYS A 325 19.45 -3.93 7.62
CA LYS A 325 19.59 -2.56 7.11
C LYS A 325 19.68 -2.51 5.58
N ALA A 326 20.46 -3.38 4.95
CA ALA A 326 20.62 -3.42 3.50
C ALA A 326 19.28 -3.66 2.77
N GLU A 327 18.44 -4.58 3.26
CA GLU A 327 17.12 -4.85 2.65
C GLU A 327 16.12 -3.72 2.91
N ILE A 328 16.24 -3.03 4.05
CA ILE A 328 15.46 -1.82 4.34
C ILE A 328 15.88 -0.68 3.39
N ASP A 329 17.18 -0.45 3.20
CA ASP A 329 17.70 0.58 2.28
C ASP A 329 17.28 0.26 0.83
N ALA A 330 17.32 -1.01 0.42
CA ALA A 330 16.83 -1.48 -0.87
C ALA A 330 15.32 -1.25 -1.05
N SER A 331 14.52 -1.37 0.01
CA SER A 331 13.09 -1.03 -0.08
C SER A 331 12.85 0.46 -0.31
N VAL A 332 13.71 1.34 0.20
CA VAL A 332 13.67 2.78 -0.08
C VAL A 332 13.99 3.07 -1.54
N GLU A 333 15.02 2.42 -2.08
CA GLU A 333 15.39 2.54 -3.49
C GLU A 333 14.28 2.01 -4.40
N LEU A 334 13.77 0.81 -4.12
CA LEU A 334 12.66 0.22 -4.87
C LEU A 334 11.42 1.12 -4.87
N TYR A 335 11.05 1.70 -3.71
CA TYR A 335 9.95 2.66 -3.62
C TYR A 335 10.15 3.84 -4.55
N THR A 336 11.34 4.40 -4.60
CA THR A 336 11.67 5.54 -5.47
C THR A 336 11.57 5.16 -6.95
N ARG A 337 12.12 4.01 -7.34
CA ARG A 337 12.04 3.50 -8.73
C ARG A 337 10.59 3.28 -9.16
N LEU A 338 9.79 2.57 -8.35
CA LEU A 338 8.40 2.27 -8.68
C LEU A 338 7.51 3.52 -8.67
N SER A 339 7.77 4.47 -7.77
CA SER A 339 7.04 5.76 -7.74
C SER A 339 7.26 6.54 -9.03
N ALA A 340 8.49 6.59 -9.54
CA ALA A 340 8.79 7.25 -10.81
C ALA A 340 8.08 6.59 -12.01
N ARG A 341 7.89 5.27 -11.98
CA ARG A 341 7.12 4.55 -13.02
C ARG A 341 5.62 4.79 -12.95
N LEU A 342 5.07 5.07 -11.78
CA LEU A 342 3.65 5.45 -11.67
C LEU A 342 3.35 6.80 -12.31
N ASP A 343 4.36 7.67 -12.45
CA ASP A 343 4.22 9.00 -13.06
C ASP A 343 4.44 8.97 -14.58
N ALA A 344 4.96 7.86 -15.15
CA ALA A 344 5.26 7.69 -16.56
C ALA A 344 4.08 7.06 -17.33
#